data_8c57826093bd137ee078cb0663288b3c
#
_entry.id   8c57826093bd137ee078cb0663288b3c
#
_cell.length_a   1.000
_cell.length_b   1.000
_cell.length_c   1.000
_cell.angle_alpha   90.00
_cell.angle_beta   90.00
_cell.angle_gamma   90.00
#
_symmetry.space_group_name_H-M   'P 1'
#
loop_
_entity.id
_entity.type
_entity.pdbx_description
1 polymer ?
#
loop_
_entity_poly.entity_id
_entity_poly.type
_entity_poly.pdbx_seq_one_letter_code
_entity_poly.pdbx_strand_id
1 'polypeptide(L)'
;MKKFRLTICVLLTVISMLLNTVCAFASTPKNSGHLDSIDGNKVSGWAWNSAAPDTPVSVTVTVANSHTGESLLSETAEADIERNDLKESGIGNGAHGFEIMIDWSSIPDDTYMIKLSVNGTELPLAYQYNTATKIIKNATLVSLGTFKTTAYCPCRSCSEGYGRLTKTGTQATA
;
A
#
# COMPACT_ATOMS: atom_id res chain seq x y z
N MET A 1 46.27 41.67 25.01
CA MET A 1 46.18 40.18 25.14
C MET A 1 44.81 39.70 25.58
N LYS A 2 44.15 40.30 26.56
CA LYS A 2 42.80 39.85 27.04
C LYS A 2 41.68 39.94 25.96
N LYS A 3 41.66 41.05 25.17
CA LYS A 3 40.63 41.24 24.13
C LYS A 3 40.79 40.23 23.00
N PHE A 4 42.00 39.85 22.62
CA PHE A 4 42.29 38.86 21.58
C PHE A 4 41.82 37.45 21.98
N ARG A 5 42.04 37.07 23.23
CA ARG A 5 41.56 35.78 23.74
C ARG A 5 40.05 35.69 23.79
N LEU A 6 39.34 36.77 24.17
CA LEU A 6 37.89 36.83 24.20
C LEU A 6 37.30 36.67 22.78
N THR A 7 37.88 37.33 21.76
CA THR A 7 37.45 37.24 20.38
C THR A 7 37.60 35.80 19.81
N ILE A 8 38.69 35.11 20.15
CA ILE A 8 38.92 33.72 19.73
C ILE A 8 37.88 32.78 20.40
N CYS A 9 37.57 32.95 21.68
CA CYS A 9 36.57 32.14 22.39
C CYS A 9 35.16 32.34 21.76
N VAL A 10 34.79 33.58 21.44
CA VAL A 10 33.49 33.86 20.81
C VAL A 10 33.43 33.25 19.41
N LEU A 11 34.51 33.31 18.64
CA LEU A 11 34.60 32.70 17.30
C LEU A 11 34.45 31.19 17.35
N LEU A 12 35.13 30.53 18.30
CA LEU A 12 35.06 29.08 18.51
C LEU A 12 33.65 28.61 18.96
N THR A 13 32.97 29.40 19.79
CA THR A 13 31.59 29.05 20.22
C THR A 13 30.61 29.22 19.05
N VAL A 14 30.74 30.21 18.19
CA VAL A 14 29.90 30.40 17.02
C VAL A 14 30.12 29.28 15.99
N ILE A 15 31.40 28.89 15.76
CA ILE A 15 31.72 27.76 14.88
C ILE A 15 31.18 26.46 15.42
N SER A 16 31.24 26.21 16.75
CA SER A 16 30.65 25.04 17.39
C SER A 16 29.11 25.00 17.28
N MET A 17 28.45 26.15 17.32
CA MET A 17 26.98 26.23 17.11
C MET A 17 26.59 25.98 15.66
N LEU A 18 27.41 26.40 14.69
CA LEU A 18 27.14 26.20 13.25
C LEU A 18 27.37 24.75 12.81
N LEU A 19 28.20 23.98 13.52
CA LEU A 19 28.45 22.57 13.20
C LEU A 19 27.35 21.61 13.69
N ASN A 20 26.40 22.08 14.51
CA ASN A 20 25.33 21.23 15.04
C ASN A 20 24.04 21.29 14.21
N THR A 21 23.99 22.00 13.08
CA THR A 21 22.91 21.86 12.10
C THR A 21 23.17 20.64 11.22
N VAL A 22 23.17 19.45 11.84
CA VAL A 22 22.94 18.21 11.11
C VAL A 22 21.47 18.30 10.66
N CYS A 23 21.24 18.72 9.41
CA CYS A 23 19.97 18.47 8.77
C CYS A 23 19.76 16.97 8.77
N ALA A 24 19.05 16.45 9.77
CA ALA A 24 18.45 15.15 9.66
C ALA A 24 17.51 15.24 8.46
N PHE A 25 17.92 14.77 7.30
CA PHE A 25 17.02 14.43 6.22
C PHE A 25 16.17 13.30 6.77
N ALA A 26 15.06 13.65 7.40
CA ALA A 26 14.03 12.69 7.73
C ALA A 26 13.53 12.15 6.39
N SER A 27 14.04 10.98 6.00
CA SER A 27 13.43 10.23 4.90
C SER A 27 11.98 10.00 5.30
N THR A 28 11.06 10.35 4.40
CA THR A 28 9.63 10.07 4.61
C THR A 28 9.48 8.60 4.97
N PRO A 29 8.79 8.28 6.08
CA PRO A 29 8.53 6.91 6.49
C PRO A 29 7.91 6.16 5.32
N LYS A 30 8.52 5.06 4.91
CA LYS A 30 8.03 4.26 3.81
C LYS A 30 7.56 2.92 4.34
N ASN A 31 6.24 2.70 4.30
CA ASN A 31 5.69 1.37 4.45
C ASN A 31 6.04 0.53 3.22
N SER A 32 6.48 -0.68 3.43
CA SER A 32 6.76 -1.67 2.39
C SER A 32 6.29 -3.04 2.85
N GLY A 33 6.04 -3.93 1.90
CA GLY A 33 5.57 -5.28 2.19
C GLY A 33 5.34 -6.06 0.91
N HIS A 34 5.21 -7.35 1.06
CA HIS A 34 4.96 -8.28 -0.03
C HIS A 34 4.13 -9.46 0.47
N LEU A 35 3.25 -9.97 -0.39
CA LEU A 35 2.54 -11.21 -0.19
C LEU A 35 3.34 -12.32 -0.87
N ASP A 36 3.78 -13.30 -0.10
CA ASP A 36 4.63 -14.38 -0.60
C ASP A 36 3.80 -15.55 -1.10
N SER A 37 2.79 -15.96 -0.35
CA SER A 37 1.96 -17.11 -0.73
C SER A 37 0.56 -17.08 -0.12
N ILE A 38 -0.34 -17.84 -0.77
CA ILE A 38 -1.64 -18.23 -0.23
C ILE A 38 -1.69 -19.76 -0.28
N ASP A 39 -1.71 -20.39 0.89
CA ASP A 39 -1.77 -21.84 1.04
C ASP A 39 -3.01 -22.21 1.87
N GLY A 40 -3.99 -22.80 1.21
CA GLY A 40 -5.32 -23.03 1.81
C GLY A 40 -5.92 -21.70 2.27
N ASN A 41 -6.22 -21.60 3.57
CA ASN A 41 -6.75 -20.40 4.19
C ASN A 41 -5.64 -19.45 4.69
N LYS A 42 -4.38 -19.86 4.65
CA LYS A 42 -3.26 -19.08 5.17
C LYS A 42 -2.68 -18.17 4.09
N VAL A 43 -2.65 -16.88 4.37
CA VAL A 43 -1.97 -15.84 3.60
C VAL A 43 -0.71 -15.46 4.35
N SER A 44 0.43 -15.53 3.71
CA SER A 44 1.72 -15.21 4.32
C SER A 44 2.53 -14.21 3.50
N GLY A 45 3.35 -13.44 4.20
CA GLY A 45 4.17 -12.42 3.59
C GLY A 45 5.03 -11.69 4.61
N TRP A 46 5.42 -10.48 4.26
CA TRP A 46 6.15 -9.60 5.18
C TRP A 46 5.72 -8.14 5.00
N ALA A 47 5.90 -7.35 6.07
CA ALA A 47 5.64 -5.92 6.05
C ALA A 47 6.57 -5.19 7.02
N TRP A 48 6.97 -3.97 6.65
CA TRP A 48 7.99 -3.21 7.35
C TRP A 48 7.80 -1.70 7.18
N ASN A 49 8.25 -0.93 8.18
CA ASN A 49 8.27 0.53 8.14
C ASN A 49 9.69 1.04 8.39
N SER A 50 10.26 1.76 7.43
CA SER A 50 11.62 2.28 7.50
C SER A 50 11.85 3.33 8.59
N ALA A 51 10.79 3.95 9.14
CA ALA A 51 10.91 4.91 10.25
C ALA A 51 11.03 4.23 11.62
N ALA A 52 10.60 2.97 11.73
CA ALA A 52 10.69 2.16 12.94
C ALA A 52 11.17 0.74 12.56
N PRO A 53 12.45 0.59 12.14
CA PRO A 53 12.93 -0.60 11.45
C PRO A 53 12.88 -1.88 12.27
N ASP A 54 12.93 -1.79 13.59
CA ASP A 54 12.94 -2.95 14.51
C ASP A 54 11.61 -3.15 15.24
N THR A 55 10.58 -2.40 14.82
CA THR A 55 9.25 -2.47 15.43
C THR A 55 8.30 -3.22 14.52
N PRO A 56 7.54 -4.23 15.01
CA PRO A 56 6.46 -4.85 14.26
C PRO A 56 5.45 -3.84 13.76
N VAL A 57 4.85 -4.13 12.62
CA VAL A 57 3.83 -3.28 12.00
C VAL A 57 2.53 -4.04 11.85
N SER A 58 1.41 -3.32 11.97
CA SER A 58 0.10 -3.90 11.73
C SER A 58 -0.15 -4.06 10.23
N VAL A 59 -0.52 -5.26 9.79
CA VAL A 59 -0.80 -5.63 8.40
C VAL A 59 -2.27 -6.01 8.27
N THR A 60 -2.93 -5.38 7.32
CA THR A 60 -4.30 -5.76 6.94
C THR A 60 -4.28 -6.32 5.53
N VAL A 61 -4.80 -7.54 5.38
CA VAL A 61 -5.09 -8.16 4.10
C VAL A 61 -6.55 -7.93 3.77
N THR A 62 -6.83 -7.31 2.65
CA THR A 62 -8.19 -7.06 2.16
C THR A 62 -8.44 -7.84 0.89
N VAL A 63 -9.52 -8.62 0.87
CA VAL A 63 -10.03 -9.33 -0.30
C VAL A 63 -11.15 -8.49 -0.91
N ALA A 64 -10.99 -8.05 -2.13
CA ALA A 64 -11.96 -7.21 -2.83
C ALA A 64 -12.43 -7.88 -4.13
N ASN A 65 -13.64 -7.61 -4.52
CA ASN A 65 -14.16 -8.01 -5.82
C ASN A 65 -13.33 -7.34 -6.94
N SER A 66 -12.82 -8.13 -7.88
CA SER A 66 -11.92 -7.63 -8.94
C SER A 66 -12.60 -6.68 -9.93
N HIS A 67 -13.93 -6.69 -10.03
CA HIS A 67 -14.72 -5.90 -10.97
C HIS A 67 -15.28 -4.62 -10.33
N THR A 68 -15.79 -4.73 -9.08
CA THR A 68 -16.43 -3.61 -8.39
C THR A 68 -15.47 -2.87 -7.46
N GLY A 69 -14.40 -3.53 -7.02
CA GLY A 69 -13.49 -3.01 -6.00
C GLY A 69 -14.06 -3.07 -4.58
N GLU A 70 -15.26 -3.63 -4.40
CA GLU A 70 -15.89 -3.78 -3.10
C GLU A 70 -15.10 -4.72 -2.21
N SER A 71 -14.84 -4.30 -0.96
CA SER A 71 -14.16 -5.12 0.04
C SER A 71 -15.15 -6.17 0.59
N LEU A 72 -14.76 -7.45 0.49
CA LEU A 72 -15.57 -8.58 0.93
C LEU A 72 -15.08 -9.15 2.26
N LEU A 73 -13.75 -9.28 2.42
CA LEU A 73 -13.11 -9.78 3.62
C LEU A 73 -11.94 -8.87 3.98
N SER A 74 -11.66 -8.74 5.27
CA SER A 74 -10.53 -7.96 5.76
C SER A 74 -10.05 -8.51 7.09
N GLU A 75 -8.80 -8.94 7.15
CA GLU A 75 -8.19 -9.52 8.33
C GLU A 75 -6.88 -8.81 8.64
N THR A 76 -6.56 -8.69 9.93
CA THR A 76 -5.39 -7.95 10.41
C THR A 76 -4.54 -8.81 11.35
N ALA A 77 -3.21 -8.72 11.21
CA ALA A 77 -2.24 -9.32 12.11
C ALA A 77 -1.03 -8.39 12.27
N GLU A 78 -0.19 -8.69 13.26
CA GLU A 78 1.12 -8.05 13.40
C GLU A 78 2.16 -8.79 12.56
N ALA A 79 3.06 -8.05 11.93
CA ALA A 79 4.21 -8.59 11.22
C ALA A 79 5.38 -8.69 12.20
N ASP A 80 5.42 -9.79 12.98
CA ASP A 80 6.39 -10.04 14.06
C ASP A 80 7.11 -11.38 13.94
N ILE A 81 6.82 -12.15 12.88
CA ILE A 81 7.44 -13.46 12.63
C ILE A 81 8.87 -13.27 12.16
N GLU A 82 9.82 -13.95 12.84
CA GLU A 82 11.23 -13.93 12.44
C GLU A 82 11.44 -14.56 11.05
N ARG A 83 12.19 -13.85 10.21
CA ARG A 83 12.58 -14.21 8.86
C ARG A 83 14.05 -13.89 8.64
N ASN A 84 14.89 -14.90 8.53
CA ASN A 84 16.33 -14.72 8.32
C ASN A 84 16.66 -14.05 6.98
N ASP A 85 15.89 -14.33 5.94
CA ASP A 85 16.03 -13.70 4.62
C ASP A 85 15.80 -12.19 4.64
N LEU A 86 14.85 -11.71 5.46
CA LEU A 86 14.62 -10.28 5.67
C LEU A 86 15.78 -9.63 6.42
N LYS A 87 16.29 -10.29 7.46
CA LYS A 87 17.45 -9.84 8.21
C LYS A 87 18.70 -9.73 7.35
N GLU A 88 18.97 -10.74 6.53
CA GLU A 88 20.08 -10.76 5.59
C GLU A 88 19.95 -9.67 4.51
N SER A 89 18.71 -9.32 4.16
CA SER A 89 18.39 -8.24 3.22
C SER A 89 18.41 -6.84 3.84
N GLY A 90 18.70 -6.72 5.14
CA GLY A 90 18.76 -5.44 5.85
C GLY A 90 17.39 -4.83 6.16
N ILE A 91 16.35 -5.66 6.22
CA ILE A 91 15.00 -5.25 6.60
C ILE A 91 14.87 -5.40 8.12
N GLY A 92 15.16 -4.31 8.84
CA GLY A 92 15.12 -4.23 10.28
C GLY A 92 15.88 -5.38 10.98
N ASN A 93 15.33 -5.87 12.07
CA ASN A 93 15.85 -7.02 12.82
C ASN A 93 15.45 -8.37 12.19
N GLY A 94 14.63 -8.38 11.11
CA GLY A 94 14.10 -9.57 10.46
C GLY A 94 12.78 -10.09 11.02
N ALA A 95 12.27 -9.55 12.13
CA ALA A 95 10.97 -9.93 12.71
C ALA A 95 9.85 -9.10 12.04
N HIS A 96 9.57 -9.37 10.78
CA HIS A 96 8.62 -8.63 9.93
C HIS A 96 7.77 -9.54 9.05
N GLY A 97 7.77 -10.85 9.28
CA GLY A 97 6.85 -11.79 8.63
C GLY A 97 5.46 -11.73 9.23
N PHE A 98 4.43 -12.04 8.43
CA PHE A 98 3.06 -12.20 8.91
C PHE A 98 2.41 -13.46 8.35
N GLU A 99 1.43 -13.99 9.08
CA GLU A 99 0.51 -15.03 8.66
C GLU A 99 -0.92 -14.62 9.05
N ILE A 100 -1.82 -14.63 8.09
CA ILE A 100 -3.23 -14.25 8.26
C ILE A 100 -4.12 -15.36 7.73
N MET A 101 -5.16 -15.72 8.47
CA MET A 101 -6.14 -16.73 8.05
C MET A 101 -7.34 -16.05 7.40
N ILE A 102 -7.63 -16.40 6.15
CA ILE A 102 -8.77 -15.92 5.37
C ILE A 102 -9.76 -17.06 5.18
N ASP A 103 -11.00 -16.86 5.53
CA ASP A 103 -12.05 -17.84 5.27
C ASP A 103 -12.63 -17.69 3.86
N TRP A 104 -11.99 -18.35 2.91
CA TRP A 104 -12.44 -18.34 1.51
C TRP A 104 -13.79 -18.99 1.30
N SER A 105 -14.27 -19.84 2.24
CA SER A 105 -15.58 -20.51 2.12
C SER A 105 -16.75 -19.54 2.27
N SER A 106 -16.52 -18.36 2.82
CA SER A 106 -17.53 -17.33 3.01
C SER A 106 -17.85 -16.53 1.74
N ILE A 107 -17.07 -16.71 0.67
CA ILE A 107 -17.23 -16.04 -0.63
C ILE A 107 -17.27 -17.06 -1.77
N PRO A 108 -17.97 -16.77 -2.91
CA PRO A 108 -18.02 -17.66 -4.07
C PRO A 108 -16.63 -17.90 -4.68
N ASP A 109 -16.51 -18.98 -5.47
CA ASP A 109 -15.30 -19.17 -6.27
C ASP A 109 -15.23 -18.16 -7.43
N ASP A 110 -14.18 -17.33 -7.41
CA ASP A 110 -13.96 -16.29 -8.41
C ASP A 110 -12.49 -15.80 -8.38
N THR A 111 -12.19 -14.79 -9.16
CA THR A 111 -10.92 -14.06 -9.11
C THR A 111 -11.10 -12.78 -8.28
N TYR A 112 -10.33 -12.67 -7.22
CA TYR A 112 -10.36 -11.56 -6.29
C TYR A 112 -9.09 -10.71 -6.37
N MET A 113 -9.22 -9.45 -5.98
CA MET A 113 -8.09 -8.55 -5.75
C MET A 113 -7.69 -8.64 -4.28
N ILE A 114 -6.44 -8.99 -4.02
CA ILE A 114 -5.85 -8.99 -2.67
C ILE A 114 -5.00 -7.73 -2.52
N LYS A 115 -5.30 -6.95 -1.50
CA LYS A 115 -4.60 -5.71 -1.17
C LYS A 115 -3.96 -5.82 0.20
N LEU A 116 -2.81 -5.19 0.36
CA LEU A 116 -2.12 -5.09 1.64
C LEU A 116 -2.13 -3.64 2.12
N SER A 117 -2.45 -3.44 3.40
CA SER A 117 -2.25 -2.17 4.09
C SER A 117 -1.29 -2.36 5.25
N VAL A 118 -0.38 -1.43 5.43
CA VAL A 118 0.60 -1.43 6.53
C VAL A 118 0.35 -0.17 7.36
N ASN A 119 0.08 -0.35 8.66
CA ASN A 119 -0.31 0.73 9.56
C ASN A 119 -1.43 1.61 8.98
N GLY A 120 -2.45 0.98 8.38
CA GLY A 120 -3.60 1.65 7.78
C GLY A 120 -3.33 2.32 6.42
N THR A 121 -2.12 2.21 5.87
CA THR A 121 -1.78 2.76 4.54
C THR A 121 -1.75 1.64 3.52
N GLU A 122 -2.60 1.71 2.50
CA GLU A 122 -2.62 0.73 1.40
C GLU A 122 -1.32 0.81 0.59
N LEU A 123 -0.71 -0.35 0.34
CA LEU A 123 0.47 -0.45 -0.51
C LEU A 123 0.07 -0.38 -1.99
N PRO A 124 0.95 0.14 -2.87
CA PRO A 124 0.67 0.25 -4.31
C PRO A 124 0.68 -1.11 -5.04
N LEU A 125 0.95 -2.17 -4.32
CA LEU A 125 0.94 -3.55 -4.83
C LEU A 125 -0.42 -4.20 -4.56
N ALA A 126 -0.95 -4.86 -5.57
CA ALA A 126 -2.12 -5.71 -5.43
C ALA A 126 -1.87 -7.05 -6.13
N TYR A 127 -2.65 -8.04 -5.75
CA TYR A 127 -2.51 -9.39 -6.29
C TYR A 127 -3.89 -9.85 -6.75
N GLN A 128 -3.94 -10.56 -7.87
CA GLN A 128 -5.13 -11.31 -8.30
C GLN A 128 -5.00 -12.75 -7.81
N TYR A 129 -5.99 -13.23 -7.09
CA TYR A 129 -6.07 -14.60 -6.62
C TYR A 129 -7.36 -15.25 -7.10
N ASN A 130 -7.23 -16.39 -7.79
CA ASN A 130 -8.38 -17.18 -8.20
C ASN A 130 -8.59 -18.33 -7.23
N THR A 131 -9.72 -18.35 -6.54
CA THR A 131 -10.01 -19.32 -5.47
C THR A 131 -10.23 -20.73 -5.99
N ALA A 132 -10.71 -20.92 -7.22
CA ALA A 132 -10.91 -22.24 -7.81
C ALA A 132 -9.59 -22.88 -8.29
N THR A 133 -8.73 -22.08 -8.97
CA THR A 133 -7.46 -22.59 -9.53
C THR A 133 -6.28 -22.48 -8.57
N LYS A 134 -6.45 -21.74 -7.45
CA LYS A 134 -5.39 -21.44 -6.45
C LYS A 134 -4.18 -20.71 -7.05
N ILE A 135 -4.40 -19.96 -8.12
CA ILE A 135 -3.34 -19.20 -8.80
C ILE A 135 -3.35 -17.77 -8.30
N ILE A 136 -2.17 -17.30 -7.87
CA ILE A 136 -1.90 -15.90 -7.54
C ILE A 136 -1.09 -15.23 -8.66
N LYS A 137 -1.41 -13.99 -8.99
CA LYS A 137 -0.67 -13.16 -9.95
C LYS A 137 -0.46 -11.77 -9.37
N ASN A 138 0.70 -11.20 -9.58
CA ASN A 138 0.95 -9.80 -9.24
C ASN A 138 0.10 -8.91 -10.15
N ALA A 139 -0.58 -7.93 -9.55
CA ALA A 139 -1.28 -6.88 -10.24
C ALA A 139 -0.76 -5.53 -9.75
N THR A 140 -0.42 -4.64 -10.66
CA THR A 140 -0.05 -3.27 -10.30
C THR A 140 -1.31 -2.42 -10.33
N LEU A 141 -1.62 -1.75 -9.21
CA LEU A 141 -2.68 -0.76 -9.17
C LEU A 141 -2.19 0.49 -9.90
N VAL A 142 -2.75 0.75 -11.08
CA VAL A 142 -2.48 1.96 -11.85
C VAL A 142 -3.64 2.92 -11.64
N SER A 143 -3.38 4.09 -11.06
CA SER A 143 -4.37 5.15 -11.02
C SER A 143 -4.61 5.67 -12.45
N LEU A 144 -5.81 5.46 -12.96
CA LEU A 144 -6.21 5.98 -14.27
C LEU A 144 -6.60 7.47 -14.20
N GLY A 145 -6.41 8.12 -13.05
CA GLY A 145 -6.78 9.52 -12.81
C GLY A 145 -8.24 9.67 -12.40
N THR A 146 -8.67 10.93 -12.39
CA THR A 146 -10.05 11.28 -12.06
C THR A 146 -10.87 11.41 -13.34
N PHE A 147 -11.93 10.62 -13.45
CA PHE A 147 -12.85 10.71 -14.57
C PHE A 147 -14.07 11.55 -14.19
N LYS A 148 -14.45 12.46 -15.08
CA LYS A 148 -15.74 13.14 -14.97
C LYS A 148 -16.80 12.23 -15.56
N THR A 149 -17.62 11.62 -14.69
CA THR A 149 -18.78 10.85 -15.13
C THR A 149 -19.94 11.81 -15.39
N THR A 150 -20.56 11.69 -16.55
CA THR A 150 -21.82 12.36 -16.88
C THR A 150 -22.94 11.35 -16.83
N ALA A 151 -23.97 11.63 -16.07
CA ALA A 151 -25.19 10.81 -16.10
C ALA A 151 -25.81 10.92 -17.49
N TYR A 152 -25.96 9.77 -18.16
CA TYR A 152 -26.59 9.69 -19.46
C TYR A 152 -28.05 9.23 -19.30
N CYS A 153 -28.98 10.05 -19.73
CA CYS A 153 -30.37 9.66 -19.82
C CYS A 153 -30.64 9.09 -21.25
N PRO A 154 -31.03 7.83 -21.38
CA PRO A 154 -31.31 7.24 -22.68
C PRO A 154 -32.64 7.70 -23.29
N CYS A 155 -33.34 8.65 -22.66
CA CYS A 155 -34.60 9.16 -23.20
C CYS A 155 -34.35 10.13 -24.37
N ARG A 156 -35.30 10.12 -25.31
CA ARG A 156 -35.22 10.91 -26.52
C ARG A 156 -35.17 12.43 -26.29
N SER A 157 -35.77 12.87 -25.18
CA SER A 157 -35.83 14.29 -24.78
C SER A 157 -34.48 14.83 -24.28
N CYS A 158 -33.73 14.00 -23.52
CA CYS A 158 -32.46 14.42 -22.93
C CYS A 158 -31.24 14.15 -23.82
N SER A 159 -31.37 13.26 -24.79
CA SER A 159 -30.27 12.82 -25.66
C SER A 159 -30.26 13.52 -27.02
N GLU A 160 -30.91 14.67 -27.18
CA GLU A 160 -30.94 15.48 -28.42
C GLU A 160 -31.33 14.66 -29.67
N GLY A 161 -32.20 13.66 -29.49
CA GLY A 161 -32.65 12.81 -30.58
C GLY A 161 -31.82 11.53 -30.83
N TYR A 162 -30.69 11.36 -30.17
CA TYR A 162 -29.85 10.17 -30.37
C TYR A 162 -30.37 8.93 -29.59
N GLY A 163 -31.28 9.09 -28.64
CA GLY A 163 -31.87 7.99 -27.87
C GLY A 163 -30.80 7.22 -27.10
N ARG A 164 -30.71 5.90 -27.34
CA ARG A 164 -29.71 5.02 -26.68
C ARG A 164 -28.34 5.02 -27.35
N LEU A 165 -28.14 5.77 -28.40
CA LEU A 165 -26.86 5.85 -29.10
C LEU A 165 -25.97 6.92 -28.45
N THR A 166 -24.73 6.59 -28.19
CA THR A 166 -23.71 7.56 -27.82
C THR A 166 -23.27 8.36 -29.04
N LYS A 167 -22.59 9.48 -28.86
CA LYS A 167 -22.06 10.31 -29.99
C LYS A 167 -21.15 9.51 -30.93
N THR A 168 -20.57 8.40 -30.45
CA THR A 168 -19.75 7.47 -31.27
C THR A 168 -20.54 6.36 -31.93
N GLY A 169 -21.89 6.36 -31.81
CA GLY A 169 -22.75 5.34 -32.38
C GLY A 169 -22.85 4.02 -31.60
N THR A 170 -22.21 3.94 -30.42
CA THR A 170 -22.28 2.76 -29.55
C THR A 170 -23.60 2.78 -28.78
N GLN A 171 -24.24 1.62 -28.63
CA GLN A 171 -25.48 1.50 -27.88
C GLN A 171 -25.18 1.50 -26.36
N ALA A 172 -25.81 2.39 -25.62
CA ALA A 172 -25.75 2.39 -24.17
C ALA A 172 -26.64 1.27 -23.62
N THR A 173 -26.05 0.36 -22.83
CA THR A 173 -26.76 -0.68 -22.08
C THR A 173 -26.94 -0.22 -20.63
N ALA A 174 -28.11 -0.45 -20.07
CA ALA A 174 -28.40 -0.20 -18.66
C ALA A 174 -27.86 -1.36 -17.81
#